data_178be14c060b82bf26a168f39a8218cd
#
_entry.id   178be14c060b82bf26a168f39a8218cd
#
_cell.length_a   1.000
_cell.length_b   1.000
_cell.length_c   1.000
_cell.angle_alpha   90.00
_cell.angle_beta   90.00
_cell.angle_gamma   90.00
#
_symmetry.space_group_name_H-M   'P 1'
#
loop_
_entity.id
_entity.type
_entity.pdbx_description
1 polymer ?
#
loop_
_entity_poly.entity_id
_entity_poly.type
_entity_poly.pdbx_seq_one_letter_code
_entity_poly.pdbx_strand_id
1 'polypeptide(L)'
;MAANSKGERTAVVDGMGFLGRLWLTRFSSPAAERPVLRQVLSSRPGKLLELGLGTLERTERVLRTAAASRSLHYVGLDRFEARLPGDPPGVNLKEAHRRLHGFGRIQLVPGNADSTLARLCNHLGSFDLILISATTDRQNLTRCWFFLQRVMRTDTVVMQELIHNGQAGWQPVSHDRVADLASQTILRRAG
;
A
#
# COMPACT_ATOMS: atom_id res chain seq x y z
N MET A 1 -2.14 0.66 -47.66
CA MET A 1 -1.62 1.75 -46.84
C MET A 1 -2.35 1.76 -45.52
N ALA A 2 -1.76 1.14 -44.50
CA ALA A 2 -2.31 1.11 -43.12
C ALA A 2 -1.29 1.85 -42.25
N ALA A 3 -1.66 3.02 -41.78
CA ALA A 3 -0.85 3.87 -40.92
C ALA A 3 -0.94 3.43 -39.47
N ASN A 4 0.18 3.21 -38.93
CA ASN A 4 0.60 2.84 -37.60
C ASN A 4 0.17 3.91 -36.57
N SER A 5 -0.71 3.57 -35.63
CA SER A 5 -1.02 4.41 -34.45
C SER A 5 -0.67 3.68 -33.15
N LYS A 6 0.62 3.35 -32.99
CA LYS A 6 1.14 2.75 -31.78
C LYS A 6 2.31 3.62 -31.29
N GLY A 7 2.05 4.61 -30.46
CA GLY A 7 3.13 5.39 -29.90
C GLY A 7 2.75 6.72 -29.28
N GLU A 8 1.82 6.78 -28.32
CA GLU A 8 1.59 8.04 -27.62
C GLU A 8 0.91 7.87 -26.24
N ARG A 9 1.43 7.02 -25.37
CA ARG A 9 0.99 7.00 -23.95
C ARG A 9 2.07 6.72 -22.90
N THR A 10 3.33 6.72 -23.29
CA THR A 10 4.44 6.47 -22.34
C THR A 10 5.17 7.73 -21.88
N ALA A 11 4.78 8.90 -22.37
CA ALA A 11 5.56 10.15 -22.18
C ALA A 11 5.11 11.04 -21.00
N VAL A 12 4.09 10.68 -20.21
CA VAL A 12 3.54 11.59 -19.20
C VAL A 12 4.13 11.40 -17.80
N VAL A 13 4.87 10.33 -17.53
CA VAL A 13 5.37 10.01 -16.18
C VAL A 13 6.77 10.59 -15.90
N ASP A 14 7.52 10.97 -16.90
CA ASP A 14 8.94 11.40 -16.76
C ASP A 14 9.14 12.90 -16.50
N GLY A 15 8.05 13.69 -16.38
CA GLY A 15 8.12 15.17 -16.39
C GLY A 15 7.78 15.89 -15.08
N MET A 16 7.48 15.21 -13.98
CA MET A 16 7.18 15.93 -12.73
C MET A 16 8.45 16.34 -11.99
N GLY A 17 8.93 17.55 -12.27
CA GLY A 17 10.03 18.18 -11.56
C GLY A 17 9.75 18.37 -10.05
N PHE A 18 10.76 18.82 -9.31
CA PHE A 18 10.69 19.06 -7.85
C PHE A 18 9.46 19.87 -7.42
N LEU A 19 9.08 20.89 -8.17
CA LEU A 19 7.90 21.73 -7.90
C LEU A 19 6.59 20.96 -8.05
N GLY A 20 6.45 20.07 -9.02
CA GLY A 20 5.27 19.23 -9.18
C GLY A 20 5.10 18.24 -8.02
N ARG A 21 6.19 17.71 -7.49
CA ARG A 21 6.18 16.83 -6.31
C ARG A 21 5.81 17.58 -5.05
N LEU A 22 6.34 18.79 -4.87
CA LEU A 22 6.00 19.65 -3.74
C LEU A 22 4.51 20.04 -3.78
N TRP A 23 4.00 20.33 -4.97
CA TRP A 23 2.58 20.67 -5.16
C TRP A 23 1.67 19.46 -4.86
N LEU A 24 1.99 18.26 -5.35
CA LEU A 24 1.26 17.02 -5.06
C LEU A 24 1.19 16.72 -3.55
N THR A 25 2.30 16.86 -2.85
CA THR A 25 2.37 16.53 -1.42
C THR A 25 1.80 17.60 -0.50
N ARG A 26 1.69 18.85 -0.97
CA ARG A 26 1.32 19.97 -0.10
C ARG A 26 -0.07 20.53 -0.40
N PHE A 27 -0.53 20.46 -1.63
CA PHE A 27 -1.76 21.17 -2.05
C PHE A 27 -2.83 20.25 -2.65
N SER A 28 -2.47 19.19 -3.39
CA SER A 28 -3.44 18.36 -4.10
C SER A 28 -3.85 17.08 -3.38
N SER A 29 -3.20 16.75 -2.26
CA SER A 29 -3.50 15.53 -1.50
C SER A 29 -4.29 15.84 -0.24
N PRO A 30 -5.22 14.93 0.17
CA PRO A 30 -5.86 15.03 1.47
C PRO A 30 -4.82 15.19 2.59
N ALA A 31 -5.11 16.09 3.54
CA ALA A 31 -4.18 16.38 4.63
C ALA A 31 -3.76 15.10 5.39
N ALA A 32 -4.69 14.16 5.51
CA ALA A 32 -4.47 12.87 6.15
C ALA A 32 -3.38 12.02 5.47
N GLU A 33 -3.23 12.10 4.15
CA GLU A 33 -2.26 11.28 3.39
C GLU A 33 -0.86 11.90 3.29
N ARG A 34 -0.69 13.17 3.63
CA ARG A 34 0.60 13.87 3.54
C ARG A 34 1.74 13.16 4.27
N PRO A 35 1.56 12.56 5.48
CA PRO A 35 2.63 11.81 6.12
C PRO A 35 3.13 10.63 5.28
N VAL A 36 2.22 9.87 4.65
CA VAL A 36 2.57 8.75 3.76
C VAL A 36 3.34 9.24 2.54
N LEU A 37 2.86 10.29 1.87
CA LEU A 37 3.52 10.81 0.67
C LEU A 37 4.91 11.38 0.98
N ARG A 38 5.10 12.03 2.14
CA ARG A 38 6.42 12.45 2.60
C ARG A 38 7.34 11.26 2.86
N GLN A 39 6.81 10.21 3.49
CA GLN A 39 7.58 8.99 3.74
C GLN A 39 8.03 8.35 2.42
N VAL A 40 7.14 8.23 1.42
CA VAL A 40 7.48 7.71 0.09
C VAL A 40 8.59 8.53 -0.58
N LEU A 41 8.52 9.87 -0.49
CA LEU A 41 9.53 10.76 -1.06
C LEU A 41 10.89 10.63 -0.37
N SER A 42 10.91 10.51 0.96
CA SER A 42 12.14 10.44 1.74
C SER A 42 12.82 9.08 1.63
N SER A 43 12.06 7.98 1.78
CA SER A 43 12.62 6.62 1.76
C SER A 43 12.86 6.08 0.36
N ARG A 44 12.15 6.59 -0.67
CA ARG A 44 12.21 6.10 -2.06
C ARG A 44 12.16 4.58 -2.12
N PRO A 45 11.09 3.95 -1.63
CA PRO A 45 11.04 2.51 -1.47
C PRO A 45 11.22 1.79 -2.81
N GLY A 46 12.07 0.77 -2.86
CA GLY A 46 12.17 -0.14 -3.99
C GLY A 46 11.07 -1.20 -3.95
N LYS A 47 10.54 -1.49 -2.74
CA LYS A 47 9.46 -2.47 -2.56
C LYS A 47 8.46 -2.00 -1.51
N LEU A 48 7.18 -1.93 -1.90
CA LEU A 48 6.09 -1.41 -1.09
C LEU A 48 4.97 -2.44 -0.97
N LEU A 49 4.49 -2.66 0.26
CA LEU A 49 3.30 -3.45 0.56
C LEU A 49 2.18 -2.51 1.01
N GLU A 50 0.98 -2.68 0.48
CA GLU A 50 -0.22 -1.98 0.94
C GLU A 50 -1.33 -2.98 1.28
N LEU A 51 -1.89 -2.84 2.49
CA LEU A 51 -3.05 -3.59 2.96
C LEU A 51 -4.28 -2.68 2.95
N GLY A 52 -5.33 -3.11 2.24
CA GLY A 52 -6.57 -2.36 2.09
C GLY A 52 -6.45 -1.20 1.11
N LEU A 53 -6.66 -1.49 -0.18
CA LEU A 53 -6.52 -0.52 -1.27
C LEU A 53 -7.74 0.41 -1.40
N GLY A 54 -8.93 -0.08 -1.02
CA GLY A 54 -10.17 0.70 -1.11
C GLY A 54 -10.48 1.12 -2.54
N THR A 55 -10.73 2.43 -2.74
CA THR A 55 -11.06 3.03 -4.04
C THR A 55 -9.85 3.31 -4.93
N LEU A 56 -8.64 2.97 -4.50
CA LEU A 56 -7.33 3.19 -5.16
C LEU A 56 -6.85 4.64 -5.23
N GLU A 57 -7.62 5.61 -4.83
CA GLU A 57 -7.20 7.03 -4.94
C GLU A 57 -5.90 7.32 -4.20
N ARG A 58 -5.76 6.79 -2.98
CA ARG A 58 -4.51 6.88 -2.21
C ARG A 58 -3.39 6.11 -2.89
N THR A 59 -3.66 4.86 -3.29
CA THR A 59 -2.70 4.00 -3.99
C THR A 59 -2.12 4.69 -5.22
N GLU A 60 -2.96 5.29 -6.06
CA GLU A 60 -2.50 6.03 -7.24
C GLU A 60 -1.62 7.23 -6.87
N ARG A 61 -1.98 7.99 -5.81
CA ARG A 61 -1.14 9.11 -5.33
C ARG A 61 0.22 8.62 -4.83
N VAL A 62 0.24 7.53 -4.07
CA VAL A 62 1.46 6.88 -3.58
C VAL A 62 2.33 6.44 -4.76
N LEU A 63 1.76 5.73 -5.74
CA LEU A 63 2.48 5.23 -6.91
C LEU A 63 3.00 6.37 -7.80
N ARG A 64 2.22 7.43 -8.04
CA ARG A 64 2.70 8.63 -8.75
C ARG A 64 3.87 9.30 -8.01
N THR A 65 3.79 9.36 -6.68
CA THR A 65 4.86 9.93 -5.86
C THR A 65 6.13 9.08 -5.92
N ALA A 66 5.97 7.75 -5.89
CA ALA A 66 7.06 6.78 -5.95
C ALA A 66 7.63 6.57 -7.36
N ALA A 67 6.91 6.94 -8.42
CA ALA A 67 7.31 6.73 -9.83
C ALA A 67 8.66 7.37 -10.21
N ALA A 68 9.20 8.25 -9.35
CA ALA A 68 10.56 8.74 -9.46
C ALA A 68 11.63 7.69 -9.09
N SER A 69 11.25 6.59 -8.46
CA SER A 69 12.11 5.45 -8.19
C SER A 69 11.92 4.45 -9.34
N ARG A 70 12.93 4.31 -10.20
CA ARG A 70 12.87 3.57 -11.48
C ARG A 70 12.54 2.07 -11.36
N SER A 71 12.37 1.50 -10.16
CA SER A 71 12.19 0.06 -9.96
C SER A 71 11.26 -0.30 -8.81
N LEU A 72 10.20 0.48 -8.56
CA LEU A 72 9.25 0.12 -7.52
C LEU A 72 8.54 -1.22 -7.84
N HIS A 73 8.65 -2.17 -6.92
CA HIS A 73 7.79 -3.34 -6.86
C HIS A 73 6.69 -3.10 -5.83
N TYR A 74 5.48 -2.88 -6.31
CA TYR A 74 4.30 -2.68 -5.48
C TYR A 74 3.53 -3.99 -5.32
N VAL A 75 3.16 -4.30 -4.08
CA VAL A 75 2.29 -5.43 -3.73
C VAL A 75 1.08 -4.88 -2.98
N GLY A 76 -0.10 -5.07 -3.53
CA GLY A 76 -1.36 -4.64 -2.93
C GLY A 76 -2.24 -5.82 -2.53
N LEU A 77 -2.64 -5.89 -1.27
CA LEU A 77 -3.56 -6.90 -0.74
C LEU A 77 -4.91 -6.26 -0.43
N ASP A 78 -5.96 -6.78 -1.04
CA ASP A 78 -7.33 -6.33 -0.81
C ASP A 78 -8.33 -7.46 -1.07
N ARG A 79 -9.54 -7.34 -0.53
CA ARG A 79 -10.62 -8.30 -0.77
C ARG A 79 -11.16 -8.25 -2.21
N PHE A 80 -11.07 -7.10 -2.87
CA PHE A 80 -11.64 -6.85 -4.20
C PHE A 80 -13.10 -7.30 -4.29
N GLU A 81 -13.40 -8.32 -5.11
CA GLU A 81 -14.75 -8.87 -5.29
C GLU A 81 -15.29 -9.58 -4.05
N ALA A 82 -14.43 -10.01 -3.12
CA ALA A 82 -14.82 -10.71 -1.90
C ALA A 82 -15.25 -9.77 -0.76
N ARG A 83 -15.51 -8.48 -1.05
CA ARG A 83 -16.10 -7.55 -0.08
C ARG A 83 -17.50 -7.97 0.29
N LEU A 84 -17.81 -7.84 1.59
CA LEU A 84 -19.12 -8.14 2.14
C LEU A 84 -20.01 -6.87 2.15
N PRO A 85 -21.32 -7.02 2.19
CA PRO A 85 -22.21 -5.90 2.50
C PRO A 85 -21.79 -5.26 3.84
N GLY A 86 -21.53 -3.94 3.82
CA GLY A 86 -21.00 -3.21 4.99
C GLY A 86 -19.50 -3.01 5.02
N ASP A 87 -18.72 -3.67 4.16
CA ASP A 87 -17.31 -3.34 3.99
C ASP A 87 -17.16 -1.93 3.36
N PRO A 88 -16.07 -1.22 3.66
CA PRO A 88 -15.77 0.04 3.01
C PRO A 88 -15.74 -0.09 1.48
N PRO A 89 -16.11 0.97 0.74
CA PRO A 89 -16.13 0.93 -0.72
C PRO A 89 -14.74 0.64 -1.29
N GLY A 90 -14.73 -0.04 -2.43
CA GLY A 90 -13.50 -0.37 -3.13
C GLY A 90 -13.77 -0.82 -4.56
N VAL A 91 -12.71 -1.10 -5.29
CA VAL A 91 -12.77 -1.55 -6.69
C VAL A 91 -12.64 -3.07 -6.79
N ASN A 92 -13.03 -3.64 -7.92
CA ASN A 92 -12.75 -5.03 -8.27
C ASN A 92 -11.30 -5.18 -8.78
N LEU A 93 -10.80 -6.42 -8.83
CA LEU A 93 -9.44 -6.74 -9.23
C LEU A 93 -9.13 -6.30 -10.68
N LYS A 94 -10.08 -6.48 -11.60
CA LYS A 94 -9.92 -6.08 -13.01
C LYS A 94 -9.75 -4.57 -13.15
N GLU A 95 -10.56 -3.80 -12.43
CA GLU A 95 -10.47 -2.35 -12.41
C GLU A 95 -9.15 -1.89 -11.77
N ALA A 96 -8.72 -2.53 -10.67
CA ALA A 96 -7.45 -2.24 -10.04
C ALA A 96 -6.27 -2.50 -10.99
N HIS A 97 -6.24 -3.61 -11.70
CA HIS A 97 -5.23 -3.88 -12.72
C HIS A 97 -5.24 -2.83 -13.83
N ARG A 98 -6.42 -2.48 -14.34
CA ARG A 98 -6.57 -1.47 -15.40
C ARG A 98 -6.02 -0.11 -14.98
N ARG A 99 -6.24 0.31 -13.73
CA ARG A 99 -5.80 1.61 -13.21
C ARG A 99 -4.32 1.65 -12.84
N LEU A 100 -3.76 0.54 -12.36
CA LEU A 100 -2.42 0.51 -11.80
C LEU A 100 -1.33 -0.02 -12.74
N HIS A 101 -1.66 -0.68 -13.86
CA HIS A 101 -0.68 -1.34 -14.75
C HIS A 101 0.42 -0.41 -15.29
N GLY A 102 0.15 0.91 -15.38
CA GLY A 102 1.12 1.90 -15.88
C GLY A 102 2.20 2.33 -14.89
N PHE A 103 2.15 1.89 -13.63
CA PHE A 103 3.07 2.34 -12.57
C PHE A 103 4.27 1.41 -12.34
N GLY A 104 4.57 0.49 -13.23
CA GLY A 104 5.71 -0.42 -13.13
C GLY A 104 5.32 -1.83 -12.68
N ARG A 105 6.12 -2.47 -11.82
CA ARG A 105 5.85 -3.83 -11.35
C ARG A 105 4.78 -3.84 -10.29
N ILE A 106 3.55 -4.14 -10.69
CA ILE A 106 2.37 -4.21 -9.84
C ILE A 106 1.96 -5.66 -9.62
N GLN A 107 1.83 -6.07 -8.36
CA GLN A 107 1.29 -7.35 -7.94
C GLN A 107 0.06 -7.10 -7.07
N LEU A 108 -1.11 -7.48 -7.54
CA LEU A 108 -2.36 -7.40 -6.79
C LEU A 108 -2.74 -8.80 -6.33
N VAL A 109 -3.01 -8.94 -5.04
CA VAL A 109 -3.32 -10.23 -4.43
C VAL A 109 -4.69 -10.16 -3.77
N PRO A 110 -5.69 -10.87 -4.30
CA PRO A 110 -7.02 -10.90 -3.74
C PRO A 110 -7.10 -11.75 -2.47
N GLY A 111 -7.88 -11.31 -1.51
CA GLY A 111 -8.20 -12.05 -0.30
C GLY A 111 -8.07 -11.25 0.99
N ASN A 112 -8.37 -11.90 2.10
CA ASN A 112 -8.17 -11.30 3.42
C ASN A 112 -6.69 -11.17 3.72
N ALA A 113 -6.29 -10.07 4.35
CA ALA A 113 -4.89 -9.76 4.59
C ALA A 113 -4.17 -10.85 5.41
N ASP A 114 -4.83 -11.39 6.46
CA ASP A 114 -4.25 -12.41 7.35
C ASP A 114 -3.98 -13.74 6.63
N SER A 115 -4.97 -14.29 5.94
CA SER A 115 -4.85 -15.55 5.21
C SER A 115 -3.91 -15.44 4.01
N THR A 116 -3.92 -14.30 3.33
CA THR A 116 -3.05 -14.02 2.19
C THR A 116 -1.58 -13.90 2.63
N LEU A 117 -1.31 -13.12 3.69
CA LEU A 117 0.04 -13.00 4.25
C LEU A 117 0.54 -14.33 4.81
N ALA A 118 -0.31 -15.12 5.51
CA ALA A 118 0.04 -16.44 6.00
C ALA A 118 0.57 -17.35 4.89
N ARG A 119 -0.05 -17.29 3.73
CA ARG A 119 0.32 -18.12 2.55
C ARG A 119 1.55 -17.58 1.81
N LEU A 120 1.71 -16.25 1.73
CA LEU A 120 2.67 -15.63 0.81
C LEU A 120 3.89 -15.00 1.49
N CYS A 121 3.90 -14.76 2.81
CA CYS A 121 4.99 -14.02 3.46
C CYS A 121 6.39 -14.61 3.18
N ASN A 122 6.51 -15.93 3.06
CA ASN A 122 7.79 -16.59 2.76
C ASN A 122 8.25 -16.39 1.30
N HIS A 123 7.34 -16.05 0.38
CA HIS A 123 7.64 -15.86 -1.05
C HIS A 123 7.74 -14.38 -1.43
N LEU A 124 7.13 -13.51 -0.64
CA LEU A 124 7.14 -12.08 -0.92
C LEU A 124 8.51 -11.43 -0.67
N GLY A 125 9.35 -12.02 0.19
CA GLY A 125 10.57 -11.36 0.67
C GLY A 125 10.26 -10.12 1.49
N SER A 126 11.27 -9.29 1.78
CA SER A 126 11.11 -8.11 2.63
C SER A 126 10.70 -6.86 1.85
N PHE A 127 10.10 -5.90 2.57
CA PHE A 127 9.61 -4.62 2.06
C PHE A 127 10.35 -3.45 2.71
N ASP A 128 10.45 -2.33 1.98
CA ASP A 128 11.03 -1.09 2.48
C ASP A 128 9.96 -0.23 3.18
N LEU A 129 8.73 -0.28 2.67
CA LEU A 129 7.60 0.46 3.20
C LEU A 129 6.36 -0.45 3.24
N ILE A 130 5.66 -0.44 4.36
CA ILE A 130 4.39 -1.14 4.56
C ILE A 130 3.32 -0.11 4.94
N LEU A 131 2.24 -0.07 4.16
CA LEU A 131 1.09 0.78 4.40
C LEU A 131 -0.11 -0.07 4.83
N ILE A 132 -0.72 0.27 5.96
CA ILE A 132 -1.87 -0.44 6.51
C ILE A 132 -3.04 0.54 6.57
N SER A 133 -4.02 0.37 5.70
CA SER A 133 -5.21 1.23 5.67
C SER A 133 -6.17 0.91 6.80
N ALA A 134 -6.90 1.94 7.25
CA ALA A 134 -8.04 1.79 8.17
C ALA A 134 -9.19 0.96 7.57
N THR A 135 -9.22 0.76 6.24
CA THR A 135 -10.16 -0.14 5.57
C THR A 135 -9.83 -1.62 5.76
N THR A 136 -8.63 -1.93 6.27
CA THR A 136 -8.26 -3.29 6.64
C THR A 136 -9.03 -3.68 7.91
N ASP A 137 -9.78 -4.78 7.84
CA ASP A 137 -10.53 -5.31 8.96
C ASP A 137 -9.64 -5.50 10.20
N ARG A 138 -10.08 -4.97 11.34
CA ARG A 138 -9.32 -5.01 12.60
C ARG A 138 -9.00 -6.43 13.08
N GLN A 139 -9.93 -7.37 12.91
CA GLN A 139 -9.71 -8.76 13.32
C GLN A 139 -8.65 -9.41 12.43
N ASN A 140 -8.74 -9.20 11.12
CA ASN A 140 -7.73 -9.66 10.17
C ASN A 140 -6.39 -8.99 10.44
N LEU A 141 -6.36 -7.69 10.72
CA LEU A 141 -5.13 -6.97 11.05
C LEU A 141 -4.45 -7.54 12.30
N THR A 142 -5.20 -7.86 13.35
CA THR A 142 -4.63 -8.46 14.56
C THR A 142 -3.86 -9.75 14.25
N ARG A 143 -4.32 -10.54 13.28
CA ARG A 143 -3.66 -11.77 12.84
C ARG A 143 -2.49 -11.51 11.86
N CYS A 144 -2.46 -10.36 11.20
CA CYS A 144 -1.43 -10.00 10.24
C CYS A 144 -0.08 -9.71 10.88
N TRP A 145 -0.03 -9.17 12.12
CA TRP A 145 1.20 -8.65 12.71
C TRP A 145 2.34 -9.67 12.74
N PHE A 146 2.03 -10.93 13.04
CA PHE A 146 3.01 -12.02 13.00
C PHE A 146 3.65 -12.19 11.60
N PHE A 147 2.83 -12.11 10.55
CA PHE A 147 3.31 -12.27 9.17
C PHE A 147 3.96 -11.00 8.64
N LEU A 148 3.49 -9.82 9.07
CA LEU A 148 4.11 -8.54 8.74
C LEU A 148 5.53 -8.47 9.26
N GLN A 149 5.78 -8.88 10.50
CA GLN A 149 7.12 -8.95 11.07
C GLN A 149 8.08 -9.79 10.20
N ARG A 150 7.61 -10.87 9.58
CA ARG A 150 8.43 -11.76 8.74
C ARG A 150 8.84 -11.14 7.39
N VAL A 151 8.12 -10.15 6.93
CA VAL A 151 8.40 -9.43 5.68
C VAL A 151 9.06 -8.08 5.92
N MET A 152 9.49 -7.81 7.15
CA MET A 152 10.22 -6.61 7.54
C MET A 152 11.73 -6.85 7.60
N ARG A 153 12.48 -5.79 7.40
CA ARG A 153 13.91 -5.65 7.72
C ARG A 153 14.08 -4.58 8.79
N THR A 154 15.27 -4.39 9.28
CA THR A 154 15.59 -3.38 10.29
C THR A 154 15.32 -1.94 9.84
N ASP A 155 15.33 -1.69 8.53
CA ASP A 155 15.08 -0.39 7.90
C ASP A 155 13.65 -0.24 7.34
N THR A 156 12.81 -1.27 7.47
CA THR A 156 11.41 -1.21 7.02
C THR A 156 10.63 -0.18 7.81
N VAL A 157 9.93 0.71 7.10
CA VAL A 157 8.98 1.64 7.72
C VAL A 157 7.58 1.08 7.62
N VAL A 158 6.86 1.06 8.73
CA VAL A 158 5.44 0.68 8.77
C VAL A 158 4.62 1.94 9.08
N MET A 159 3.64 2.24 8.23
CA MET A 159 2.69 3.33 8.42
C MET A 159 1.28 2.75 8.55
N GLN A 160 0.57 3.15 9.58
CA GLN A 160 -0.82 2.72 9.81
C GLN A 160 -1.77 3.92 9.77
N GLU A 161 -2.86 3.75 9.05
CA GLU A 161 -3.98 4.68 9.06
C GLU A 161 -4.89 4.39 10.26
N LEU A 162 -5.13 5.39 11.07
CA LEU A 162 -6.07 5.33 12.19
C LEU A 162 -7.16 6.38 12.01
N ILE A 163 -8.36 6.03 12.46
CA ILE A 163 -9.48 6.95 12.51
C ILE A 163 -9.64 7.39 13.97
N HIS A 164 -9.42 8.68 14.23
CA HIS A 164 -9.60 9.31 15.54
C HIS A 164 -10.65 10.40 15.43
N ASN A 165 -11.71 10.31 16.23
CA ASN A 165 -12.83 11.28 16.19
C ASN A 165 -13.38 11.53 14.76
N GLY A 166 -13.51 10.46 13.96
CA GLY A 166 -13.98 10.54 12.58
C GLY A 166 -12.97 11.09 11.56
N GLN A 167 -11.76 11.46 12.00
CA GLN A 167 -10.70 11.93 11.11
C GLN A 167 -9.66 10.82 10.89
N ALA A 168 -9.36 10.55 9.62
CA ALA A 168 -8.29 9.64 9.25
C ALA A 168 -6.92 10.34 9.40
N GLY A 169 -5.93 9.59 9.89
CA GLY A 169 -4.56 10.06 10.00
C GLY A 169 -3.58 8.91 9.90
N TRP A 170 -2.41 9.15 9.31
CA TRP A 170 -1.35 8.17 9.18
C TRP A 170 -0.23 8.42 10.18
N GLN A 171 0.19 7.36 10.85
CA GLN A 171 1.30 7.41 11.80
C GLN A 171 2.25 6.22 11.64
N PRO A 172 3.54 6.40 11.94
CA PRO A 172 4.49 5.30 11.95
C PRO A 172 4.20 4.33 13.10
N VAL A 173 4.45 3.04 12.85
CA VAL A 173 4.42 2.00 13.86
C VAL A 173 5.86 1.55 14.09
N SER A 174 6.34 1.65 15.34
CA SER A 174 7.73 1.24 15.67
C SER A 174 7.91 -0.28 15.56
N HIS A 175 9.14 -0.71 15.31
CA HIS A 175 9.49 -2.13 15.25
C HIS A 175 9.15 -2.88 16.54
N ASP A 176 9.43 -2.27 17.71
CA ASP A 176 9.05 -2.84 19.01
C ASP A 176 7.54 -3.04 19.11
N ARG A 177 6.77 -2.06 18.65
CA ARG A 177 5.31 -2.17 18.63
C ARG A 177 4.82 -3.29 17.71
N VAL A 178 5.44 -3.46 16.55
CA VAL A 178 5.13 -4.59 15.65
C VAL A 178 5.46 -5.92 16.32
N ALA A 179 6.61 -6.03 17.00
CA ALA A 179 7.01 -7.23 17.73
C ALA A 179 6.04 -7.58 18.86
N ASP A 180 5.61 -6.59 19.65
CA ASP A 180 4.61 -6.77 20.70
C ASP A 180 3.28 -7.30 20.13
N LEU A 181 2.78 -6.70 19.05
CA LEU A 181 1.54 -7.10 18.40
C LEU A 181 1.64 -8.51 17.80
N ALA A 182 2.80 -8.84 17.22
CA ALA A 182 3.06 -10.18 16.69
C ALA A 182 3.06 -11.24 17.80
N SER A 183 3.70 -10.95 18.94
CA SER A 183 3.72 -11.85 20.12
C SER A 183 2.32 -12.10 20.67
N GLN A 184 1.49 -11.08 20.78
CA GLN A 184 0.09 -11.21 21.20
C GLN A 184 -0.74 -12.09 20.25
N THR A 185 -0.40 -12.09 18.96
CA THR A 185 -1.04 -12.93 17.95
C THR A 185 -0.74 -14.41 18.17
N ILE A 186 0.48 -14.75 18.58
CA ILE A 186 0.90 -16.13 18.86
C ILE A 186 0.16 -16.65 20.09
N LEU A 187 0.14 -15.88 21.17
CA LEU A 187 -0.52 -16.26 22.43
C LEU A 187 -2.01 -16.57 22.25
N ARG A 188 -2.72 -15.80 21.42
CA ARG A 188 -4.14 -16.03 21.12
C ARG A 188 -4.42 -17.27 20.26
N ARG A 189 -3.41 -17.86 19.60
CA ARG A 189 -3.54 -19.09 18.81
C ARG A 189 -3.23 -20.33 19.65
N ALA A 190 -2.54 -20.18 20.76
CA ALA A 190 -2.10 -21.27 21.63
C ALA A 190 -3.11 -21.57 22.78
N GLY A 191 -4.11 -20.73 23.00
CA GLY A 191 -5.21 -20.93 23.94
C GLY A 191 -6.54 -21.08 23.22
#